data_a05c422023d237f04c02272d3ba10520
#
_entry.id   a05c422023d237f04c02272d3ba10520
#
_cell.length_a   1.000
_cell.length_b   1.000
_cell.length_c   1.000
_cell.angle_alpha   90.00
_cell.angle_beta   90.00
_cell.angle_gamma   90.00
#
_symmetry.space_group_name_H-M   'P 1'
#
loop_
_entity.id
_entity.type
_entity.pdbx_description
1 polymer ?
#
loop_
_entity_poly.entity_id
_entity_poly.type
_entity_poly.pdbx_seq_one_letter_code
_entity_poly.pdbx_strand_id
1 'polypeptide(L)'
;MRSVVAAVLVPLLAIFLIGPYTFLPSLLEYAVARDLQARLGTEKQPDVELESDPPLRMLAGEFSGGRIVMRNTALGGVEAKRARIDLDAFDVNVWATMKSGHVVDREPLSGALWVEVPEAELSRLAKTKSEIPVTGVDVQKDEAILRSEASVLGARFPVSVEGNPVLRDGMLTFEPQGITAAGVQVPDNLADQLLAAARFEYPLDRLPYQTRITS
;
A
#
# COMPACT_ATOMS: atom_id res chain seq x y z
N MET A 1 -11.06 -26.60 -53.01
CA MET A 1 -10.31 -25.43 -52.61
C MET A 1 -11.02 -24.54 -51.55
N ARG A 2 -12.33 -24.32 -51.65
CA ARG A 2 -13.09 -23.49 -50.68
C ARG A 2 -13.06 -24.01 -49.23
N SER A 3 -13.09 -25.33 -49.05
CA SER A 3 -13.11 -25.95 -47.66
C SER A 3 -11.78 -25.90 -46.94
N VAL A 4 -10.65 -25.93 -47.66
CA VAL A 4 -9.31 -25.82 -47.05
C VAL A 4 -9.01 -24.39 -46.59
N VAL A 5 -9.45 -23.40 -47.36
CA VAL A 5 -9.31 -21.98 -47.03
C VAL A 5 -10.14 -21.65 -45.79
N ALA A 6 -11.38 -22.16 -45.69
CA ALA A 6 -12.20 -21.99 -44.49
C ALA A 6 -11.62 -22.68 -43.25
N ALA A 7 -11.04 -23.88 -43.42
CA ALA A 7 -10.42 -24.63 -42.29
C ALA A 7 -9.18 -23.94 -41.73
N VAL A 8 -8.51 -23.07 -42.48
CA VAL A 8 -7.38 -22.28 -42.01
C VAL A 8 -7.80 -20.88 -41.53
N LEU A 9 -8.77 -20.28 -42.23
CA LEU A 9 -9.23 -18.91 -41.93
C LEU A 9 -10.03 -18.83 -40.61
N VAL A 10 -10.85 -19.84 -40.33
CA VAL A 10 -11.65 -19.87 -39.08
C VAL A 10 -10.77 -19.94 -37.81
N PRO A 11 -9.80 -20.85 -37.67
CA PRO A 11 -8.92 -20.84 -36.50
C PRO A 11 -8.03 -19.59 -36.44
N LEU A 12 -7.58 -19.05 -37.58
CA LEU A 12 -6.79 -17.84 -37.63
C LEU A 12 -7.63 -16.62 -37.17
N LEU A 13 -8.87 -16.55 -37.58
CA LEU A 13 -9.83 -15.53 -37.14
C LEU A 13 -10.17 -15.70 -35.64
N ALA A 14 -10.32 -16.94 -35.19
CA ALA A 14 -10.54 -17.24 -33.77
C ALA A 14 -9.33 -16.84 -32.92
N ILE A 15 -8.12 -17.12 -33.35
CA ILE A 15 -6.88 -16.67 -32.66
C ILE A 15 -6.80 -15.15 -32.67
N PHE A 16 -7.16 -14.50 -33.74
CA PHE A 16 -7.13 -13.03 -33.86
C PHE A 16 -8.21 -12.35 -33.00
N LEU A 17 -9.38 -13.00 -32.84
CA LEU A 17 -10.48 -12.49 -32.03
C LEU A 17 -10.35 -12.83 -30.55
N ILE A 18 -9.87 -14.04 -30.21
CA ILE A 18 -9.79 -14.55 -28.84
C ILE A 18 -8.40 -14.31 -28.23
N GLY A 19 -7.35 -14.34 -29.06
CA GLY A 19 -5.96 -14.15 -28.61
C GLY A 19 -5.74 -12.88 -27.77
N PRO A 20 -6.19 -11.70 -28.21
CA PRO A 20 -6.05 -10.48 -27.41
C PRO A 20 -6.73 -10.56 -26.04
N TYR A 21 -7.84 -11.27 -25.93
CA TYR A 21 -8.58 -11.43 -24.67
C TYR A 21 -7.85 -12.29 -23.64
N THR A 22 -7.00 -13.22 -24.09
CA THR A 22 -6.32 -14.18 -23.20
C THR A 22 -4.87 -13.82 -22.92
N PHE A 23 -4.14 -13.30 -23.93
CA PHE A 23 -2.70 -13.05 -23.79
C PHE A 23 -2.33 -11.61 -23.43
N LEU A 24 -3.17 -10.63 -23.86
CA LEU A 24 -2.85 -9.23 -23.66
C LEU A 24 -2.85 -8.81 -22.19
N PRO A 25 -3.86 -9.20 -21.37
CA PRO A 25 -3.84 -8.89 -19.94
C PRO A 25 -2.56 -9.39 -19.26
N SER A 26 -2.23 -10.67 -19.45
CA SER A 26 -1.07 -11.30 -18.81
C SER A 26 0.26 -10.65 -19.19
N LEU A 27 0.41 -10.19 -20.43
CA LEU A 27 1.62 -9.49 -20.88
C LEU A 27 1.73 -8.10 -20.23
N LEU A 28 0.63 -7.37 -20.12
CA LEU A 28 0.60 -6.06 -19.49
C LEU A 28 0.81 -6.18 -17.99
N GLU A 29 0.14 -7.10 -17.32
CA GLU A 29 0.33 -7.40 -15.90
C GLU A 29 1.79 -7.75 -15.60
N TYR A 30 2.41 -8.61 -16.40
CA TYR A 30 3.82 -8.95 -16.26
C TYR A 30 4.74 -7.73 -16.46
N ALA A 31 4.47 -6.88 -17.44
CA ALA A 31 5.26 -5.68 -17.70
C ALA A 31 5.16 -4.68 -16.54
N VAL A 32 3.94 -4.45 -16.03
CA VAL A 32 3.68 -3.58 -14.88
C VAL A 32 4.34 -4.15 -13.62
N ALA A 33 4.18 -5.44 -13.37
CA ALA A 33 4.77 -6.09 -12.20
C ALA A 33 6.30 -6.01 -12.19
N ARG A 34 6.93 -6.15 -13.36
CA ARG A 34 8.39 -6.02 -13.53
C ARG A 34 8.86 -4.57 -13.33
N ASP A 35 8.15 -3.59 -13.86
CA ASP A 35 8.47 -2.16 -13.67
C ASP A 35 8.35 -1.77 -12.20
N LEU A 36 7.28 -2.21 -11.53
CA LEU A 36 7.09 -2.03 -10.09
C LEU A 36 8.20 -2.69 -9.27
N GLN A 37 8.56 -3.91 -9.59
CA GLN A 37 9.66 -4.61 -8.92
C GLN A 37 10.98 -3.84 -9.02
N ALA A 38 11.30 -3.32 -10.20
CA ALA A 38 12.52 -2.55 -10.43
C ALA A 38 12.52 -1.22 -9.67
N ARG A 39 11.37 -0.54 -9.60
CA ARG A 39 11.25 0.77 -8.90
C ARG A 39 11.23 0.63 -7.38
N LEU A 40 10.55 -0.38 -6.88
CA LEU A 40 10.40 -0.61 -5.43
C LEU A 40 11.55 -1.41 -4.84
N GLY A 41 12.37 -2.04 -5.66
CA GLY A 41 13.46 -2.91 -5.22
C GLY A 41 12.97 -4.12 -4.43
N THR A 42 11.75 -4.60 -4.72
CA THR A 42 11.17 -5.74 -4.01
C THR A 42 11.84 -7.05 -4.44
N GLU A 43 12.13 -7.94 -3.47
CA GLU A 43 12.70 -9.26 -3.77
C GLU A 43 11.77 -10.12 -4.64
N LYS A 44 10.45 -10.00 -4.38
CA LYS A 44 9.41 -10.74 -5.12
C LYS A 44 8.66 -9.81 -6.05
N GLN A 45 8.36 -10.33 -7.21
CA GLN A 45 7.51 -9.64 -8.19
C GLN A 45 6.12 -9.40 -7.58
N PRO A 46 5.60 -8.17 -7.67
CA PRO A 46 4.22 -7.86 -7.31
C PRO A 46 3.21 -8.70 -8.10
N ASP A 47 2.12 -9.05 -7.46
CA ASP A 47 0.97 -9.69 -8.10
C ASP A 47 0.07 -8.56 -8.64
N VAL A 48 -0.09 -8.51 -9.94
CA VAL A 48 -0.81 -7.43 -10.64
C VAL A 48 -1.96 -8.04 -11.42
N GLU A 49 -3.16 -7.54 -11.18
CA GLU A 49 -4.37 -7.85 -11.90
C GLU A 49 -4.89 -6.55 -12.54
N LEU A 50 -5.09 -6.54 -13.85
CA LEU A 50 -5.61 -5.39 -14.59
C LEU A 50 -6.97 -5.74 -15.19
N GLU A 51 -7.93 -4.85 -15.01
CA GLU A 51 -9.30 -5.01 -15.50
C GLU A 51 -9.62 -4.02 -16.61
N SER A 52 -10.31 -4.49 -17.66
CA SER A 52 -10.84 -3.65 -18.71
C SER A 52 -12.10 -4.26 -19.27
N ASP A 53 -13.14 -3.45 -19.43
CA ASP A 53 -14.42 -3.87 -19.99
C ASP A 53 -14.86 -2.92 -21.12
N PRO A 54 -14.91 -3.38 -22.37
CA PRO A 54 -14.47 -4.69 -22.88
C PRO A 54 -12.93 -4.82 -22.91
N PRO A 55 -12.36 -6.05 -22.86
CA PRO A 55 -10.91 -6.28 -22.79
C PRO A 55 -10.08 -5.62 -23.91
N LEU A 56 -10.67 -5.39 -25.07
CA LEU A 56 -9.99 -4.72 -26.18
C LEU A 56 -9.63 -3.24 -25.89
N ARG A 57 -10.24 -2.61 -24.91
CA ARG A 57 -9.89 -1.24 -24.48
C ARG A 57 -8.48 -1.16 -23.89
N MET A 58 -7.93 -2.27 -23.38
CA MET A 58 -6.52 -2.33 -22.95
C MET A 58 -5.56 -1.95 -24.08
N LEU A 59 -5.90 -2.24 -25.34
CA LEU A 59 -5.09 -1.82 -26.51
C LEU A 59 -5.05 -0.30 -26.67
N ALA A 60 -6.10 0.39 -26.27
CA ALA A 60 -6.17 1.84 -26.24
C ALA A 60 -5.52 2.43 -24.96
N GLY A 61 -5.21 1.56 -24.00
CA GLY A 61 -4.69 1.94 -22.69
C GLY A 61 -5.77 2.31 -21.68
N GLU A 62 -7.03 1.91 -21.93
CA GLU A 62 -8.17 2.19 -21.05
C GLU A 62 -8.42 1.00 -20.13
N PHE A 63 -8.36 1.23 -18.81
CA PHE A 63 -8.58 0.23 -17.77
C PHE A 63 -9.79 0.64 -16.92
N SER A 64 -10.63 -0.33 -16.59
CA SER A 64 -11.77 -0.14 -15.69
C SER A 64 -11.37 -0.24 -14.22
N GLY A 65 -10.17 -0.72 -13.94
CA GLY A 65 -9.59 -0.83 -12.62
C GLY A 65 -8.38 -1.76 -12.60
N GLY A 66 -7.85 -1.99 -11.42
CA GLY A 66 -6.75 -2.93 -11.23
C GLY A 66 -6.47 -3.20 -9.76
N ARG A 67 -5.73 -4.26 -9.50
CA ARG A 67 -5.26 -4.63 -8.17
C ARG A 67 -3.78 -4.95 -8.21
N ILE A 68 -3.04 -4.41 -7.25
CA ILE A 68 -1.63 -4.69 -7.05
C ILE A 68 -1.44 -5.20 -5.63
N VAL A 69 -0.86 -6.38 -5.48
CA VAL A 69 -0.53 -6.96 -4.18
C VAL A 69 0.96 -7.18 -4.07
N MET A 70 1.55 -6.57 -3.08
CA MET A 70 2.97 -6.72 -2.73
C MET A 70 3.09 -7.42 -1.39
N ARG A 71 4.10 -8.28 -1.24
CA ARG A 71 4.37 -9.01 0.01
C ARG A 71 5.81 -8.78 0.42
N ASN A 72 6.03 -8.56 1.72
CA ASN A 72 7.35 -8.31 2.30
C ASN A 72 8.08 -7.18 1.53
N THR A 73 7.46 -6.02 1.52
CA THR A 73 7.94 -4.85 0.77
C THR A 73 8.21 -3.68 1.69
N ALA A 74 9.16 -2.83 1.34
CA ALA A 74 9.38 -1.58 2.03
C ALA A 74 8.67 -0.44 1.28
N LEU A 75 7.78 0.26 1.96
CA LEU A 75 7.08 1.43 1.46
C LEU A 75 7.50 2.65 2.25
N GLY A 76 8.18 3.59 1.60
CA GLY A 76 8.64 4.82 2.25
C GLY A 76 9.58 4.57 3.46
N GLY A 77 10.27 3.43 3.52
CA GLY A 77 11.12 3.06 4.66
C GLY A 77 10.39 2.33 5.80
N VAL A 78 9.10 2.01 5.60
CA VAL A 78 8.31 1.15 6.49
C VAL A 78 8.24 -0.26 5.91
N GLU A 79 8.65 -1.26 6.67
CA GLU A 79 8.51 -2.65 6.26
C GLU A 79 7.05 -3.09 6.40
N ALA A 80 6.45 -3.47 5.27
CA ALA A 80 5.09 -3.97 5.20
C ALA A 80 5.10 -5.47 4.91
N LYS A 81 4.34 -6.24 5.68
CA LYS A 81 4.11 -7.66 5.42
C LYS A 81 3.30 -7.84 4.15
N ARG A 82 2.33 -6.96 3.93
CA ARG A 82 1.48 -6.91 2.75
C ARG A 82 1.05 -5.48 2.46
N ALA A 83 1.10 -5.12 1.19
CA ALA A 83 0.46 -3.91 0.69
C ALA A 83 -0.46 -4.29 -0.46
N ARG A 84 -1.65 -3.72 -0.49
CA ARG A 84 -2.64 -3.90 -1.55
C ARG A 84 -3.08 -2.53 -2.03
N ILE A 85 -3.04 -2.34 -3.33
CA ILE A 85 -3.55 -1.16 -4.01
C ILE A 85 -4.69 -1.63 -4.90
N ASP A 86 -5.88 -1.11 -4.69
CA ASP A 86 -6.99 -1.24 -5.64
C ASP A 86 -7.10 0.09 -6.40
N LEU A 87 -6.89 0.03 -7.71
CA LEU A 87 -6.94 1.18 -8.61
C LEU A 87 -8.36 1.35 -9.14
N ASP A 88 -8.84 2.60 -9.18
CA ASP A 88 -10.02 2.98 -9.91
C ASP A 88 -9.76 2.89 -11.42
N ALA A 89 -10.74 3.29 -12.25
CA ALA A 89 -10.54 3.38 -13.69
C ALA A 89 -9.41 4.37 -14.03
N PHE A 90 -8.55 4.01 -14.95
CA PHE A 90 -7.39 4.82 -15.35
C PHE A 90 -7.00 4.59 -16.81
N ASP A 91 -6.29 5.57 -17.37
CA ASP A 91 -5.79 5.53 -18.73
C ASP A 91 -4.26 5.59 -18.77
N VAL A 92 -3.67 4.73 -19.60
CA VAL A 92 -2.24 4.66 -19.85
C VAL A 92 -1.93 5.07 -21.29
N ASN A 93 -0.85 5.80 -21.48
CA ASN A 93 -0.34 6.05 -22.83
C ASN A 93 0.48 4.85 -23.32
N VAL A 94 -0.20 3.88 -23.95
CA VAL A 94 0.42 2.63 -24.43
C VAL A 94 1.63 2.90 -25.32
N TRP A 95 1.54 3.88 -26.22
CA TRP A 95 2.64 4.21 -27.15
C TRP A 95 3.86 4.79 -26.42
N ALA A 96 3.64 5.69 -25.48
CA ALA A 96 4.72 6.23 -24.66
C ALA A 96 5.31 5.15 -23.74
N THR A 97 4.48 4.29 -23.16
CA THR A 97 4.88 3.15 -22.33
C THR A 97 5.77 2.17 -23.11
N MET A 98 5.37 1.79 -24.30
CA MET A 98 6.17 0.91 -25.17
C MET A 98 7.52 1.53 -25.57
N LYS A 99 7.56 2.83 -25.80
CA LYS A 99 8.76 3.55 -26.20
C LYS A 99 9.72 3.76 -25.04
N SER A 100 9.21 4.05 -23.86
CA SER A 100 10.01 4.35 -22.66
C SER A 100 10.40 3.10 -21.86
N GLY A 101 9.67 2.00 -22.03
CA GLY A 101 9.85 0.78 -21.24
C GLY A 101 9.32 0.87 -19.81
N HIS A 102 8.56 1.92 -19.48
CA HIS A 102 7.91 2.11 -18.19
C HIS A 102 6.49 2.69 -18.39
N VAL A 103 5.61 2.45 -17.43
CA VAL A 103 4.21 2.90 -17.51
C VAL A 103 4.16 4.43 -17.51
N VAL A 104 3.46 4.99 -18.50
CA VAL A 104 3.21 6.43 -18.63
C VAL A 104 1.72 6.68 -18.54
N ASP A 105 1.30 7.24 -17.41
CA ASP A 105 -0.10 7.57 -17.14
C ASP A 105 -0.52 8.80 -17.95
N ARG A 106 -1.79 8.85 -18.38
CA ARG A 106 -2.37 10.05 -18.98
C ARG A 106 -2.90 11.02 -17.93
N GLU A 107 -3.39 10.47 -16.81
CA GLU A 107 -3.95 11.20 -15.68
C GLU A 107 -3.40 10.62 -14.38
N PRO A 108 -3.41 11.38 -13.27
CA PRO A 108 -3.03 10.85 -11.96
C PRO A 108 -3.88 9.64 -11.58
N LEU A 109 -3.23 8.58 -11.10
CA LEU A 109 -3.92 7.38 -10.65
C LEU A 109 -4.69 7.67 -9.36
N SER A 110 -5.92 7.14 -9.26
CA SER A 110 -6.73 7.12 -8.05
C SER A 110 -6.99 5.70 -7.59
N GLY A 111 -7.24 5.52 -6.31
CA GLY A 111 -7.49 4.20 -5.75
C GLY A 111 -7.35 4.17 -4.24
N ALA A 112 -7.43 2.97 -3.67
CA ALA A 112 -7.29 2.75 -2.23
C ALA A 112 -6.05 1.92 -1.93
N LEU A 113 -5.31 2.31 -0.89
CA LEU A 113 -4.11 1.62 -0.41
C LEU A 113 -4.36 1.04 0.98
N TRP A 114 -4.14 -0.26 1.13
CA TRP A 114 -4.09 -0.95 2.42
C TRP A 114 -2.68 -1.46 2.68
N VAL A 115 -2.19 -1.24 3.88
CA VAL A 115 -0.86 -1.67 4.29
C VAL A 115 -0.96 -2.44 5.60
N GLU A 116 -0.47 -3.68 5.61
CA GLU A 116 -0.32 -4.50 6.81
C GLU A 116 1.10 -4.34 7.34
N VAL A 117 1.26 -3.59 8.43
CA VAL A 117 2.55 -3.32 9.07
C VAL A 117 2.75 -4.31 10.23
N PRO A 118 3.87 -5.04 10.29
CA PRO A 118 4.17 -5.92 11.41
C PRO A 118 4.32 -5.15 12.73
N GLU A 119 3.93 -5.78 13.84
CA GLU A 119 4.08 -5.21 15.19
C GLU A 119 5.52 -4.81 15.52
N ALA A 120 6.49 -5.63 15.11
CA ALA A 120 7.90 -5.34 15.26
C ALA A 120 8.31 -4.03 14.59
N GLU A 121 7.76 -3.76 13.41
CA GLU A 121 8.03 -2.54 12.66
C GLU A 121 7.35 -1.32 13.29
N LEU A 122 6.10 -1.46 13.75
CA LEU A 122 5.43 -0.41 14.52
C LEU A 122 6.20 -0.09 15.79
N SER A 123 6.71 -1.11 16.48
CA SER A 123 7.58 -0.94 17.65
C SER A 123 8.86 -0.18 17.31
N ARG A 124 9.49 -0.48 16.17
CA ARG A 124 10.69 0.21 15.69
C ARG A 124 10.40 1.69 15.40
N LEU A 125 9.31 1.96 14.69
CA LEU A 125 8.89 3.33 14.37
C LEU A 125 8.56 4.13 15.62
N ALA A 126 7.76 3.57 16.52
CA ALA A 126 7.39 4.20 17.79
C ALA A 126 8.63 4.52 18.65
N LYS A 127 9.56 3.59 18.78
CA LYS A 127 10.83 3.82 19.52
C LYS A 127 11.70 4.93 18.92
N THR A 128 11.62 5.12 17.60
CA THR A 128 12.49 6.08 16.89
C THR A 128 11.85 7.46 16.78
N LYS A 129 10.52 7.54 16.73
CA LYS A 129 9.79 8.76 16.39
C LYS A 129 8.95 9.35 17.52
N SER A 130 8.57 8.54 18.51
CA SER A 130 7.86 9.04 19.69
C SER A 130 8.79 9.81 20.62
N GLU A 131 8.31 10.85 21.27
CA GLU A 131 9.02 11.60 22.30
C GLU A 131 9.06 10.85 23.64
N ILE A 132 8.17 9.87 23.82
CA ILE A 132 8.18 9.00 25.01
C ILE A 132 9.05 7.76 24.78
N PRO A 133 9.69 7.23 25.84
CA PRO A 133 10.53 6.02 25.74
C PRO A 133 9.66 4.77 25.56
N VAL A 134 9.29 4.45 24.31
CA VAL A 134 8.49 3.27 23.99
C VAL A 134 9.30 2.00 24.21
N THR A 135 8.79 1.08 25.03
CA THR A 135 9.41 -0.23 25.31
C THR A 135 8.86 -1.32 24.39
N GLY A 136 7.61 -1.20 23.94
CA GLY A 136 6.96 -2.13 23.01
C GLY A 136 5.66 -1.59 22.47
N VAL A 137 5.14 -2.28 21.45
CA VAL A 137 3.82 -2.02 20.84
C VAL A 137 3.10 -3.34 20.77
N ASP A 138 1.85 -3.39 21.20
CA ASP A 138 0.93 -4.50 20.95
C ASP A 138 -0.13 -4.03 19.96
N VAL A 139 -0.46 -4.87 18.98
CA VAL A 139 -1.50 -4.56 18.00
C VAL A 139 -2.69 -5.49 18.19
N GLN A 140 -3.87 -4.92 18.40
CA GLN A 140 -5.13 -5.64 18.56
C GLN A 140 -6.15 -5.13 17.53
N LYS A 141 -6.36 -5.89 16.46
CA LYS A 141 -7.23 -5.50 15.33
C LYS A 141 -6.77 -4.15 14.73
N ASP A 142 -7.56 -3.10 14.93
CA ASP A 142 -7.32 -1.76 14.38
C ASP A 142 -6.71 -0.80 15.42
N GLU A 143 -6.42 -1.30 16.62
CA GLU A 143 -5.90 -0.53 17.74
C GLU A 143 -4.45 -0.94 18.05
N ALA A 144 -3.62 0.01 18.42
CA ALA A 144 -2.27 -0.23 18.88
C ALA A 144 -2.07 0.31 20.30
N ILE A 145 -1.41 -0.48 21.14
CA ILE A 145 -1.11 -0.13 22.51
C ILE A 145 0.40 0.09 22.61
N LEU A 146 0.82 1.33 22.78
CA LEU A 146 2.21 1.70 23.04
C LEU A 146 2.51 1.49 24.51
N ARG A 147 3.50 0.64 24.81
CA ARG A 147 4.00 0.46 26.17
C ARG A 147 5.20 1.35 26.41
N SER A 148 5.20 2.02 27.55
CA SER A 148 6.26 2.91 28.00
C SER A 148 6.50 2.75 29.51
N GLU A 149 7.54 3.37 30.02
CA GLU A 149 7.79 3.49 31.45
C GLU A 149 7.96 4.98 31.83
N ALA A 150 7.21 5.41 32.79
CA ALA A 150 7.39 6.73 33.39
C ALA A 150 8.18 6.59 34.71
N SER A 151 9.08 7.53 34.99
CA SER A 151 9.81 7.59 36.23
C SER A 151 9.36 8.81 37.04
N VAL A 152 8.84 8.56 38.24
CA VAL A 152 8.42 9.62 39.16
C VAL A 152 9.08 9.37 40.51
N LEU A 153 9.87 10.33 40.99
CA LEU A 153 10.60 10.25 42.25
C LEU A 153 11.50 9.00 42.39
N GLY A 154 12.05 8.52 41.26
CA GLY A 154 12.92 7.32 41.24
C GLY A 154 12.16 5.99 41.14
N ALA A 155 10.86 5.97 41.26
CA ALA A 155 10.04 4.79 41.00
C ALA A 155 9.61 4.73 39.52
N ARG A 156 9.67 3.52 38.93
CA ARG A 156 9.23 3.29 37.55
C ARG A 156 7.82 2.71 37.52
N PHE A 157 6.99 3.27 36.72
CA PHE A 157 5.63 2.84 36.53
C PHE A 157 5.36 2.48 35.06
N PRO A 158 4.71 1.34 34.78
CA PRO A 158 4.31 1.01 33.42
C PRO A 158 3.20 1.97 32.98
N VAL A 159 3.36 2.50 31.77
CA VAL A 159 2.39 3.36 31.10
C VAL A 159 2.00 2.70 29.80
N SER A 160 0.71 2.67 29.50
CA SER A 160 0.17 2.20 28.23
C SER A 160 -0.64 3.31 27.58
N VAL A 161 -0.37 3.57 26.31
CA VAL A 161 -1.11 4.52 25.48
C VAL A 161 -1.84 3.75 24.40
N GLU A 162 -3.16 3.80 24.44
CA GLU A 162 -4.04 3.21 23.45
C GLU A 162 -4.32 4.21 22.34
N GLY A 163 -4.34 3.76 21.07
CA GLY A 163 -4.60 4.63 19.95
C GLY A 163 -4.63 3.89 18.61
N ASN A 164 -4.96 4.60 17.55
CA ASN A 164 -5.08 4.03 16.22
C ASN A 164 -3.94 4.47 15.30
N PRO A 165 -3.29 3.54 14.60
CA PRO A 165 -2.45 3.89 13.47
C PRO A 165 -3.35 4.30 12.29
N VAL A 166 -3.17 5.52 11.79
CA VAL A 166 -3.96 6.09 10.69
C VAL A 166 -3.02 6.50 9.57
N LEU A 167 -3.39 6.14 8.35
CA LEU A 167 -2.70 6.60 7.16
C LEU A 167 -3.49 7.76 6.54
N ARG A 168 -2.92 8.98 6.58
CA ARG A 168 -3.55 10.18 6.05
C ARG A 168 -2.52 11.04 5.32
N ASP A 169 -2.86 11.52 4.14
CA ASP A 169 -2.03 12.42 3.33
C ASP A 169 -0.57 11.95 3.13
N GLY A 170 -0.36 10.64 2.98
CA GLY A 170 0.97 10.05 2.82
C GLY A 170 1.76 9.94 4.11
N MET A 171 1.14 10.19 5.26
CA MET A 171 1.77 10.05 6.57
C MET A 171 1.11 8.93 7.39
N LEU A 172 1.92 8.07 7.95
CA LEU A 172 1.49 7.13 8.99
C LEU A 172 1.55 7.87 10.32
N THR A 173 0.38 8.09 10.92
CA THR A 173 0.23 8.81 12.19
C THR A 173 -0.31 7.87 13.25
N PHE A 174 0.24 7.90 14.45
CA PHE A 174 -0.39 7.28 15.60
C PHE A 174 -1.25 8.34 16.32
N GLU A 175 -2.55 8.10 16.36
CA GLU A 175 -3.53 8.96 17.04
C GLU A 175 -3.87 8.35 18.40
N PRO A 176 -3.27 8.86 19.50
CA PRO A 176 -3.52 8.35 20.83
C PRO A 176 -4.93 8.74 21.30
N GLN A 177 -5.63 7.82 21.96
CA GLN A 177 -7.00 7.99 22.44
C GLN A 177 -7.15 7.87 23.96
N GLY A 178 -6.28 7.07 24.59
CA GLY A 178 -6.32 6.84 26.01
C GLY A 178 -4.96 6.54 26.60
N ILE A 179 -4.81 6.79 27.90
CA ILE A 179 -3.59 6.48 28.63
C ILE A 179 -3.91 5.88 30.00
N THR A 180 -3.22 4.80 30.32
CA THR A 180 -3.26 4.16 31.64
C THR A 180 -1.87 4.12 32.25
N ALA A 181 -1.79 4.36 33.56
CA ALA A 181 -0.56 4.24 34.33
C ALA A 181 -0.78 3.24 35.46
N ALA A 182 0.04 2.20 35.52
CA ALA A 182 -0.10 1.10 36.48
C ALA A 182 -1.51 0.47 36.49
N GLY A 183 -2.17 0.43 35.32
CA GLY A 183 -3.55 -0.11 35.15
C GLY A 183 -4.67 0.84 35.61
N VAL A 184 -4.37 2.08 35.95
CA VAL A 184 -5.35 3.11 36.33
C VAL A 184 -5.38 4.19 35.27
N GLN A 185 -6.58 4.64 34.90
CA GLN A 185 -6.75 5.71 33.93
C GLN A 185 -6.15 7.02 34.44
N VAL A 186 -5.35 7.68 33.61
CA VAL A 186 -4.71 8.96 33.97
C VAL A 186 -5.74 10.08 33.90
N PRO A 187 -5.80 11.00 34.88
CA PRO A 187 -6.70 12.16 34.83
C PRO A 187 -6.46 13.03 33.58
N ASP A 188 -7.53 13.56 33.00
CA ASP A 188 -7.52 14.27 31.71
C ASP A 188 -6.48 15.42 31.64
N ASN A 189 -6.31 16.17 32.73
CA ASN A 189 -5.38 17.28 32.80
C ASN A 189 -3.88 16.89 32.64
N LEU A 190 -3.54 15.61 32.91
CA LEU A 190 -2.21 15.07 32.70
C LEU A 190 -2.15 14.21 31.44
N ALA A 191 -3.27 13.61 31.05
CA ALA A 191 -3.41 12.77 29.90
C ALA A 191 -3.07 13.53 28.59
N ASP A 192 -3.57 14.74 28.43
CA ASP A 192 -3.40 15.55 27.21
C ASP A 192 -1.92 15.77 26.86
N GLN A 193 -1.06 16.06 27.83
CA GLN A 193 0.36 16.25 27.59
C GLN A 193 1.07 14.96 27.18
N LEU A 194 0.73 13.85 27.84
CA LEU A 194 1.31 12.55 27.57
C LEU A 194 0.80 11.99 26.23
N LEU A 195 -0.46 12.19 25.91
CA LEU A 195 -1.03 11.81 24.63
C LEU A 195 -0.39 12.59 23.46
N ALA A 196 -0.16 13.89 23.66
CA ALA A 196 0.55 14.71 22.67
C ALA A 196 1.98 14.20 22.44
N ALA A 197 2.71 13.84 23.50
CA ALA A 197 4.07 13.30 23.41
C ALA A 197 4.11 11.86 22.82
N ALA A 198 3.03 11.11 22.94
CA ALA A 198 2.91 9.77 22.34
C ALA A 198 2.57 9.80 20.85
N ARG A 199 2.05 10.93 20.35
CA ARG A 199 1.76 11.11 18.93
C ARG A 199 3.08 11.09 18.15
N PHE A 200 3.12 10.31 17.08
CA PHE A 200 4.21 10.39 16.12
C PHE A 200 3.68 10.37 14.70
N GLU A 201 4.45 10.95 13.80
CA GLU A 201 4.15 11.00 12.38
C GLU A 201 5.34 10.46 11.60
N TYR A 202 5.06 9.63 10.62
CA TYR A 202 6.07 9.06 9.75
C TYR A 202 5.69 9.29 8.28
N PRO A 203 6.44 10.12 7.54
CA PRO A 203 6.16 10.37 6.13
C PRO A 203 6.48 9.12 5.30
N LEU A 204 5.56 8.73 4.44
CA LEU A 204 5.75 7.68 3.44
C LEU A 204 6.19 8.31 2.11
N ASP A 205 7.34 8.99 2.11
CA ASP A 205 7.82 9.86 1.03
C ASP A 205 8.09 9.17 -0.31
N ARG A 206 8.05 7.85 -0.37
CA ARG A 206 8.44 7.07 -1.55
C ARG A 206 7.37 6.06 -1.96
N LEU A 207 6.14 6.50 -2.03
CA LEU A 207 5.13 5.70 -2.71
C LEU A 207 5.40 5.74 -4.22
N PRO A 208 5.30 4.60 -4.90
CA PRO A 208 5.43 4.57 -6.35
C PRO A 208 4.28 5.38 -6.96
N TYR A 209 4.62 6.11 -8.01
CA TYR A 209 3.73 7.07 -8.67
C TYR A 209 3.36 8.26 -7.77
N GLN A 210 3.09 9.41 -8.33
CA GLN A 210 2.71 10.64 -7.58
C GLN A 210 1.36 10.44 -6.86
N THR A 211 1.35 9.50 -5.91
CA THR A 211 0.16 9.06 -5.20
C THR A 211 -0.15 10.12 -4.15
N ARG A 212 -1.17 10.92 -4.37
CA ARG A 212 -1.73 11.79 -3.33
C ARG A 212 -2.74 10.94 -2.56
N ILE A 213 -2.42 10.58 -1.33
CA ILE A 213 -3.36 9.90 -0.43
C ILE A 213 -4.26 10.99 0.14
N THR A 214 -5.52 10.98 -0.24
CA THR A 214 -6.57 11.79 0.38
C THR A 214 -7.40 10.86 1.26
N SER A 215 -7.65 11.24 2.49
CA SER A 215 -8.55 10.53 3.42
C SER A 215 -10.01 10.73 3.05
#